data_b8ccf1e24748247ab903f25aa39ec9f6
#
_entry.id   b8ccf1e24748247ab903f25aa39ec9f6
#
_cell.length_a   1.000
_cell.length_b   1.000
_cell.length_c   1.000
_cell.angle_alpha   90.00
_cell.angle_beta   90.00
_cell.angle_gamma   90.00
#
_symmetry.space_group_name_H-M   'P 1'
#
loop_
_entity.id
_entity.type
_entity.pdbx_description
1 polymer ?
#
loop_
_entity_poly.entity_id
_entity_poly.type
_entity_poly.pdbx_seq_one_letter_code
_entity_poly.pdbx_strand_id
1 'polypeptide(L)'
;LAGAYAIPISATCGLFGALFAWIFLKQRPTKRVVAGMLTCVAGAIIINWVKPEGSPNFTLGIICALIAAVCWGLEGMLSSYGGAMIDTDVATNIRQLFSGLVDLVIIVPLVGGLGLLGGTMSAGIPALWLAVSGLSAGASFLLWYKANSTVGCAIGMSLNVTYAFWGVLFCILFLGQPVTTTIVVGSVVIIFGAILVTMNPLDFFKKGEV
;
A
#
# COMPACT_ATOMS: atom_id res chain seq x y z
N LEU A 1 -0.67 -18.32 2.11
CA LEU A 1 0.64 -17.66 1.98
C LEU A 1 0.89 -16.84 3.26
N ALA A 2 2.05 -17.03 3.91
CA ALA A 2 2.38 -16.20 5.06
C ALA A 2 2.51 -14.72 4.65
N GLY A 3 2.12 -13.80 5.53
CA GLY A 3 2.16 -12.35 5.27
C GLY A 3 3.54 -11.86 4.83
N ALA A 4 4.60 -12.49 5.33
CA ALA A 4 5.99 -12.22 4.95
C ALA A 4 6.28 -12.35 3.44
N TYR A 5 5.50 -13.12 2.68
CA TYR A 5 5.61 -13.22 1.22
C TYR A 5 4.58 -12.34 0.50
N ALA A 6 3.38 -12.23 1.06
CA ALA A 6 2.32 -11.43 0.45
C ALA A 6 2.67 -9.94 0.42
N ILE A 7 3.27 -9.41 1.50
CA ILE A 7 3.61 -7.99 1.62
C ILE A 7 4.64 -7.54 0.56
N PRO A 8 5.80 -8.22 0.36
CA PRO A 8 6.74 -7.85 -0.69
C PRO A 8 6.13 -7.89 -2.10
N ILE A 9 5.31 -8.91 -2.37
CA ILE A 9 4.65 -9.04 -3.67
C ILE A 9 3.65 -7.90 -3.86
N SER A 10 2.83 -7.61 -2.87
CA SER A 10 1.87 -6.50 -2.94
C SER A 10 2.55 -5.14 -3.06
N ALA A 11 3.73 -4.96 -2.48
CA ALA A 11 4.52 -3.73 -2.61
C ALA A 11 4.93 -3.42 -4.07
N THR A 12 4.92 -4.42 -4.97
CA THR A 12 5.15 -4.20 -6.41
C THR A 12 4.00 -3.46 -7.10
N CYS A 13 2.86 -3.26 -6.43
CA CYS A 13 1.71 -2.53 -6.97
C CYS A 13 2.08 -1.13 -7.49
N GLY A 14 3.06 -0.47 -6.87
CA GLY A 14 3.59 0.81 -7.32
C GLY A 14 4.21 0.76 -8.72
N LEU A 15 4.92 -0.33 -9.05
CA LEU A 15 5.48 -0.54 -10.38
C LEU A 15 4.38 -0.73 -11.43
N PHE A 16 3.36 -1.52 -11.11
CA PHE A 16 2.19 -1.70 -11.99
C PHE A 16 1.43 -0.39 -12.16
N GLY A 17 1.20 0.38 -11.09
CA GLY A 17 0.55 1.69 -11.15
C GLY A 17 1.29 2.67 -12.05
N ALA A 18 2.63 2.75 -11.92
CA ALA A 18 3.45 3.59 -12.79
C ALA A 18 3.42 3.13 -14.25
N LEU A 19 3.43 1.80 -14.49
CA LEU A 19 3.32 1.22 -15.83
C LEU A 19 1.97 1.58 -16.47
N PHE A 20 0.87 1.39 -15.74
CA PHE A 20 -0.47 1.74 -16.24
C PHE A 20 -0.62 3.25 -16.46
N ALA A 21 -0.11 4.09 -15.54
CA ALA A 21 -0.11 5.53 -15.72
C ALA A 21 0.71 5.96 -16.96
N TRP A 22 1.82 5.28 -17.23
CA TRP A 22 2.58 5.53 -18.45
C TRP A 22 1.81 5.13 -19.71
N ILE A 23 1.18 3.95 -19.74
CA ILE A 23 0.46 3.44 -20.91
C ILE A 23 -0.81 4.26 -21.16
N PHE A 24 -1.64 4.45 -20.15
CA PHE A 24 -2.99 5.02 -20.30
C PHE A 24 -3.03 6.54 -20.12
N LEU A 25 -2.28 7.09 -19.16
CA LEU A 25 -2.26 8.52 -18.85
C LEU A 25 -1.10 9.25 -19.49
N LYS A 26 -0.18 8.54 -20.18
CA LYS A 26 1.06 9.07 -20.76
C LYS A 26 1.97 9.77 -19.72
N GLN A 27 1.79 9.48 -18.44
CA GLN A 27 2.63 9.97 -17.36
C GLN A 27 3.94 9.17 -17.35
N ARG A 28 5.04 9.80 -17.77
CA ARG A 28 6.36 9.14 -17.81
C ARG A 28 7.10 9.39 -16.50
N PRO A 29 7.29 8.38 -15.64
CA PRO A 29 8.10 8.55 -14.43
C PRO A 29 9.54 8.84 -14.82
N THR A 30 10.20 9.75 -14.08
CA THR A 30 11.62 10.00 -14.29
C THR A 30 12.45 8.79 -13.85
N LYS A 31 13.67 8.66 -14.40
CA LYS A 31 14.60 7.56 -13.99
C LYS A 31 14.82 7.52 -12.47
N ARG A 32 14.82 8.68 -11.82
CA ARG A 32 14.95 8.81 -10.38
C ARG A 32 13.75 8.22 -9.64
N VAL A 33 12.54 8.53 -10.09
CA VAL A 33 11.30 7.99 -9.50
C VAL A 33 11.30 6.47 -9.64
N VAL A 34 11.64 5.93 -10.81
CA VAL A 34 11.74 4.48 -11.03
C VAL A 34 12.77 3.85 -10.09
N ALA A 35 13.96 4.44 -9.97
CA ALA A 35 14.99 3.95 -9.04
C ALA A 35 14.50 3.96 -7.58
N GLY A 36 13.84 5.04 -7.14
CA GLY A 36 13.26 5.13 -5.81
C GLY A 36 12.17 4.10 -5.56
N MET A 37 11.29 3.85 -6.53
CA MET A 37 10.26 2.80 -6.47
C MET A 37 10.89 1.41 -6.28
N LEU A 38 11.89 1.07 -7.10
CA LEU A 38 12.60 -0.20 -7.00
C LEU A 38 13.31 -0.34 -5.64
N THR A 39 13.86 0.76 -5.13
CA THR A 39 14.49 0.79 -3.81
C THR A 39 13.47 0.55 -2.69
N CYS A 40 12.27 1.17 -2.75
CA CYS A 40 11.21 0.92 -1.78
C CYS A 40 10.76 -0.56 -1.80
N VAL A 41 10.57 -1.14 -2.98
CA VAL A 41 10.22 -2.56 -3.14
C VAL A 41 11.31 -3.47 -2.56
N ALA A 42 12.59 -3.17 -2.85
CA ALA A 42 13.71 -3.91 -2.28
C ALA A 42 13.73 -3.85 -0.75
N GLY A 43 13.49 -2.68 -0.16
CA GLY A 43 13.38 -2.52 1.29
C GLY A 43 12.21 -3.31 1.89
N ALA A 44 11.06 -3.34 1.24
CA ALA A 44 9.91 -4.15 1.66
C ALA A 44 10.23 -5.66 1.62
N ILE A 45 10.97 -6.11 0.60
CA ILE A 45 11.45 -7.50 0.50
C ILE A 45 12.40 -7.80 1.67
N ILE A 46 13.35 -6.92 1.96
CA ILE A 46 14.33 -7.12 3.05
C ILE A 46 13.64 -7.22 4.41
N ILE A 47 12.69 -6.33 4.72
CA ILE A 47 11.93 -6.37 5.99
C ILE A 47 11.21 -7.71 6.17
N ASN A 48 10.62 -8.22 5.10
CA ASN A 48 9.81 -9.44 5.12
C ASN A 48 10.59 -10.68 4.70
N TRP A 49 11.94 -10.64 4.73
CA TRP A 49 12.76 -11.76 4.35
C TRP A 49 12.67 -12.89 5.37
N VAL A 50 11.92 -13.93 5.03
CA VAL A 50 11.70 -15.12 5.85
C VAL A 50 12.00 -16.35 5.00
N LYS A 51 12.52 -17.42 5.62
CA LYS A 51 12.73 -18.69 4.92
C LYS A 51 11.38 -19.29 4.50
N PRO A 52 11.29 -19.87 3.29
CA PRO A 52 10.07 -20.56 2.86
C PRO A 52 9.77 -21.73 3.81
N GLU A 53 8.63 -21.67 4.47
CA GLU A 53 8.05 -22.83 5.13
C GLU A 53 7.12 -23.52 4.13
N GLY A 54 7.13 -24.86 4.12
CA GLY A 54 6.31 -25.68 3.22
C GLY A 54 4.81 -25.45 3.48
N SER A 55 4.26 -24.39 2.91
CA SER A 55 2.83 -24.05 3.01
C SER A 55 2.07 -24.73 1.89
N PRO A 56 1.02 -25.49 2.19
CA PRO A 56 0.11 -26.00 1.16
C PRO A 56 -0.44 -24.80 0.35
N ASN A 57 -0.53 -24.95 -0.97
CA ASN A 57 -1.00 -23.90 -1.89
C ASN A 57 -0.09 -22.64 -1.99
N PHE A 58 1.20 -22.77 -1.73
CA PHE A 58 2.15 -21.65 -1.83
C PHE A 58 2.10 -20.95 -3.20
N THR A 59 2.09 -21.70 -4.28
CA THR A 59 2.01 -21.18 -5.66
C THR A 59 0.72 -20.41 -5.92
N LEU A 60 -0.42 -20.95 -5.46
CA LEU A 60 -1.71 -20.26 -5.57
C LEU A 60 -1.70 -18.94 -4.81
N GLY A 61 -1.10 -18.92 -3.61
CA GLY A 61 -0.95 -17.71 -2.82
C GLY A 61 -0.10 -16.63 -3.50
N ILE A 62 0.97 -17.01 -4.20
CA ILE A 62 1.78 -16.09 -5.01
C ILE A 62 0.96 -15.51 -6.16
N ILE A 63 0.22 -16.35 -6.89
CA ILE A 63 -0.64 -15.91 -8.00
C ILE A 63 -1.68 -14.90 -7.51
N CYS A 64 -2.37 -15.19 -6.41
CA CYS A 64 -3.35 -14.29 -5.81
C CYS A 64 -2.71 -12.96 -5.38
N ALA A 65 -1.51 -12.99 -4.79
CA ALA A 65 -0.79 -11.77 -4.38
C ALA A 65 -0.35 -10.93 -5.58
N LEU A 66 0.07 -11.55 -6.69
CA LEU A 66 0.39 -10.84 -7.93
C LEU A 66 -0.85 -10.21 -8.56
N ILE A 67 -1.97 -10.94 -8.61
CA ILE A 67 -3.25 -10.39 -9.09
C ILE A 67 -3.64 -9.17 -8.25
N ALA A 68 -3.56 -9.27 -6.92
CA ALA A 68 -3.84 -8.17 -6.02
C ALA A 68 -2.93 -6.96 -6.28
N ALA A 69 -1.62 -7.19 -6.52
CA ALA A 69 -0.67 -6.12 -6.84
C ALA A 69 -1.01 -5.41 -8.16
N VAL A 70 -1.41 -6.18 -9.19
CA VAL A 70 -1.87 -5.63 -10.48
C VAL A 70 -3.15 -4.81 -10.29
N CYS A 71 -4.14 -5.34 -9.56
CA CYS A 71 -5.40 -4.64 -9.28
C CYS A 71 -5.17 -3.34 -8.51
N TRP A 72 -4.31 -3.36 -7.48
CA TRP A 72 -3.95 -2.14 -6.74
C TRP A 72 -3.18 -1.14 -7.59
N GLY A 73 -2.30 -1.61 -8.48
CA GLY A 73 -1.64 -0.74 -9.45
C GLY A 73 -2.64 -0.07 -10.39
N LEU A 74 -3.61 -0.83 -10.87
CA LEU A 74 -4.70 -0.30 -11.72
C LEU A 74 -5.56 0.71 -10.95
N GLU A 75 -5.92 0.41 -9.70
CA GLU A 75 -6.65 1.35 -8.82
C GLU A 75 -5.87 2.64 -8.61
N GLY A 76 -4.55 2.57 -8.39
CA GLY A 76 -3.69 3.75 -8.26
C GLY A 76 -3.70 4.62 -9.51
N MET A 77 -3.67 4.03 -10.69
CA MET A 77 -3.79 4.74 -11.96
C MET A 77 -5.18 5.37 -12.13
N LEU A 78 -6.25 4.61 -11.84
CA LEU A 78 -7.62 5.10 -11.91
C LEU A 78 -7.89 6.23 -10.90
N SER A 79 -7.31 6.18 -9.70
CA SER A 79 -7.44 7.26 -8.71
C SER A 79 -6.76 8.55 -9.18
N SER A 80 -5.62 8.43 -9.86
CA SER A 80 -4.96 9.60 -10.48
C SER A 80 -5.76 10.17 -11.65
N TYR A 81 -6.34 9.33 -12.48
CA TYR A 81 -7.20 9.73 -13.59
C TYR A 81 -8.51 10.35 -13.11
N GLY A 82 -9.20 9.66 -12.19
CA GLY A 82 -10.49 10.11 -11.64
C GLY A 82 -10.38 11.43 -10.90
N GLY A 83 -9.30 11.63 -10.13
CA GLY A 83 -9.07 12.89 -9.40
C GLY A 83 -8.79 14.10 -10.30
N ALA A 84 -8.50 13.89 -11.58
CA ALA A 84 -8.44 14.96 -12.57
C ALA A 84 -9.82 15.35 -13.13
N MET A 85 -10.84 14.50 -12.94
CA MET A 85 -12.17 14.65 -13.53
C MET A 85 -13.27 14.97 -12.51
N ILE A 86 -13.17 14.41 -11.31
CA ILE A 86 -14.17 14.56 -10.24
C ILE A 86 -13.45 14.80 -8.91
N ASP A 87 -14.20 15.33 -7.96
CA ASP A 87 -13.71 15.52 -6.60
C ASP A 87 -13.23 14.20 -6.00
N THR A 88 -12.00 14.22 -5.48
CA THR A 88 -11.32 13.03 -4.95
C THR A 88 -12.06 12.45 -3.74
N ASP A 89 -12.68 13.30 -2.91
CA ASP A 89 -13.42 12.88 -1.73
C ASP A 89 -14.68 12.10 -2.15
N VAL A 90 -15.36 12.59 -3.19
CA VAL A 90 -16.53 11.90 -3.79
C VAL A 90 -16.13 10.56 -4.39
N ALA A 91 -15.06 10.52 -5.18
CA ALA A 91 -14.55 9.29 -5.79
C ALA A 91 -14.20 8.24 -4.73
N THR A 92 -13.49 8.65 -3.67
CA THR A 92 -13.10 7.76 -2.58
C THR A 92 -14.30 7.25 -1.81
N ASN A 93 -15.28 8.10 -1.50
CA ASN A 93 -16.51 7.70 -0.80
C ASN A 93 -17.30 6.67 -1.60
N ILE A 94 -17.52 6.89 -2.90
CA ILE A 94 -18.21 5.93 -3.77
C ILE A 94 -17.45 4.59 -3.78
N ARG A 95 -16.13 4.62 -3.96
CA ARG A 95 -15.29 3.41 -3.95
C ARG A 95 -15.42 2.66 -2.62
N GLN A 96 -15.33 3.34 -1.49
CA GLN A 96 -15.41 2.72 -0.17
C GLN A 96 -16.78 2.11 0.11
N LEU A 97 -17.86 2.81 -0.24
CA LEU A 97 -19.21 2.28 -0.13
C LEU A 97 -19.40 1.02 -0.97
N PHE A 98 -18.96 1.06 -2.23
CA PHE A 98 -19.09 -0.09 -3.14
C PHE A 98 -18.27 -1.29 -2.66
N SER A 99 -17.02 -1.06 -2.26
CA SER A 99 -16.15 -2.10 -1.72
C SER A 99 -16.76 -2.70 -0.44
N GLY A 100 -17.18 -1.85 0.51
CA GLY A 100 -17.79 -2.33 1.75
C GLY A 100 -19.08 -3.12 1.53
N LEU A 101 -19.90 -2.72 0.56
CA LEU A 101 -21.11 -3.49 0.19
C LEU A 101 -20.76 -4.85 -0.41
N VAL A 102 -19.79 -4.91 -1.33
CA VAL A 102 -19.32 -6.16 -1.94
C VAL A 102 -18.73 -7.06 -0.87
N ASP A 103 -17.90 -6.53 0.01
CA ASP A 103 -17.31 -7.30 1.11
C ASP A 103 -18.40 -7.86 2.03
N LEU A 104 -19.34 -7.05 2.48
CA LEU A 104 -20.37 -7.45 3.42
C LEU A 104 -21.38 -8.43 2.81
N VAL A 105 -21.80 -8.21 1.56
CA VAL A 105 -22.90 -8.98 0.93
C VAL A 105 -22.39 -10.22 0.22
N ILE A 106 -21.17 -10.19 -0.31
CA ILE A 106 -20.62 -11.27 -1.13
C ILE A 106 -19.46 -11.97 -0.42
N ILE A 107 -18.39 -11.24 -0.07
CA ILE A 107 -17.15 -11.86 0.40
C ILE A 107 -17.32 -12.49 1.79
N VAL A 108 -17.87 -11.74 2.74
CA VAL A 108 -18.06 -12.23 4.13
C VAL A 108 -18.93 -13.50 4.16
N PRO A 109 -20.09 -13.59 3.46
CA PRO A 109 -20.85 -14.84 3.38
C PRO A 109 -20.10 -15.97 2.69
N LEU A 110 -19.40 -15.73 1.59
CA LEU A 110 -18.65 -16.74 0.85
C LEU A 110 -17.55 -17.41 1.67
N VAL A 111 -16.88 -16.66 2.54
CA VAL A 111 -15.85 -17.20 3.43
C VAL A 111 -16.40 -17.73 4.76
N GLY A 112 -17.74 -17.77 4.94
CA GLY A 112 -18.37 -18.20 6.18
C GLY A 112 -18.16 -17.23 7.36
N GLY A 113 -17.85 -15.98 7.09
CA GLY A 113 -17.46 -14.98 8.10
C GLY A 113 -18.59 -14.29 8.84
N LEU A 114 -19.87 -14.55 8.50
CA LEU A 114 -21.01 -13.88 9.15
C LEU A 114 -21.09 -14.13 10.67
N GLY A 115 -20.84 -15.35 11.10
CA GLY A 115 -20.83 -15.71 12.53
C GLY A 115 -19.67 -15.02 13.28
N LEU A 116 -18.50 -14.96 12.66
CA LEU A 116 -17.33 -14.27 13.21
C LEU A 116 -17.56 -12.76 13.30
N LEU A 117 -18.14 -12.16 12.26
CA LEU A 117 -18.48 -10.74 12.24
C LEU A 117 -19.49 -10.40 13.35
N GLY A 118 -20.58 -11.19 13.47
CA GLY A 118 -21.59 -11.01 14.52
C GLY A 118 -20.99 -11.15 15.92
N GLY A 119 -20.15 -12.16 16.15
CA GLY A 119 -19.41 -12.34 17.39
C GLY A 119 -18.47 -11.18 17.72
N THR A 120 -17.75 -10.68 16.74
CA THR A 120 -16.86 -9.52 16.91
C THR A 120 -17.65 -8.25 17.24
N MET A 121 -18.74 -7.99 16.53
CA MET A 121 -19.58 -6.80 16.77
C MET A 121 -20.23 -6.80 18.16
N SER A 122 -20.55 -7.97 18.71
CA SER A 122 -21.13 -8.10 20.06
C SER A 122 -20.08 -8.10 21.19
N ALA A 123 -18.80 -8.23 20.89
CA ALA A 123 -17.74 -8.41 21.87
C ALA A 123 -17.19 -7.11 22.52
N GLY A 124 -17.78 -5.94 22.25
CA GLY A 124 -17.38 -4.66 22.85
C GLY A 124 -16.01 -4.16 22.39
N ILE A 125 -14.93 -4.53 23.10
CA ILE A 125 -13.56 -4.07 22.78
C ILE A 125 -13.11 -4.46 21.36
N PRO A 126 -13.28 -5.70 20.87
CA PRO A 126 -13.01 -6.04 19.47
C PRO A 126 -13.80 -5.22 18.45
N ALA A 127 -15.07 -4.92 18.74
CA ALA A 127 -15.88 -4.05 17.88
C ALA A 127 -15.32 -2.62 17.81
N LEU A 128 -14.85 -2.08 18.93
CA LEU A 128 -14.19 -0.77 18.99
C LEU A 128 -12.93 -0.74 18.11
N TRP A 129 -12.08 -1.76 18.26
CA TRP A 129 -10.85 -1.84 17.44
C TRP A 129 -11.16 -2.02 15.96
N LEU A 130 -12.20 -2.78 15.60
CA LEU A 130 -12.66 -2.90 14.22
C LEU A 130 -13.13 -1.54 13.67
N ALA A 131 -13.90 -0.78 14.43
CA ALA A 131 -14.35 0.56 14.06
C ALA A 131 -13.17 1.53 13.87
N VAL A 132 -12.21 1.57 14.82
CA VAL A 132 -11.01 2.41 14.73
C VAL A 132 -10.17 2.03 13.51
N SER A 133 -9.99 0.74 13.26
CA SER A 133 -9.27 0.25 12.07
C SER A 133 -9.98 0.67 10.77
N GLY A 134 -11.30 0.53 10.71
CA GLY A 134 -12.11 0.94 9.54
C GLY A 134 -12.02 2.44 9.27
N LEU A 135 -12.13 3.28 10.30
CA LEU A 135 -11.98 4.74 10.17
C LEU A 135 -10.56 5.12 9.72
N SER A 136 -9.54 4.48 10.29
CA SER A 136 -8.14 4.73 9.91
C SER A 136 -7.87 4.31 8.46
N ALA A 137 -8.41 3.17 8.04
CA ALA A 137 -8.32 2.70 6.67
C ALA A 137 -9.04 3.67 5.70
N GLY A 138 -10.25 4.11 6.04
CA GLY A 138 -10.99 5.10 5.25
C GLY A 138 -10.22 6.41 5.06
N ALA A 139 -9.67 6.95 6.15
CA ALA A 139 -8.83 8.15 6.09
C ALA A 139 -7.56 7.92 5.25
N SER A 140 -6.92 6.76 5.38
CA SER A 140 -5.74 6.39 4.59
C SER A 140 -6.06 6.36 3.09
N PHE A 141 -7.18 5.75 2.69
CA PHE A 141 -7.61 5.73 1.28
C PHE A 141 -7.89 7.11 0.74
N LEU A 142 -8.57 7.97 1.53
CA LEU A 142 -8.85 9.35 1.15
C LEU A 142 -7.55 10.12 0.85
N LEU A 143 -6.59 10.05 1.76
CA LEU A 143 -5.30 10.71 1.62
C LEU A 143 -4.49 10.13 0.44
N TRP A 144 -4.56 8.81 0.23
CA TRP A 144 -3.87 8.13 -0.86
C TRP A 144 -4.44 8.53 -2.24
N TYR A 145 -5.76 8.59 -2.38
CA TYR A 145 -6.41 9.07 -3.61
C TYR A 145 -6.04 10.53 -3.89
N LYS A 146 -6.05 11.37 -2.85
CA LYS A 146 -5.65 12.77 -2.94
C LYS A 146 -4.18 12.93 -3.33
N ALA A 147 -3.30 12.11 -2.79
CA ALA A 147 -1.89 12.08 -3.19
C ALA A 147 -1.74 11.69 -4.67
N ASN A 148 -2.38 10.59 -5.11
CA ASN A 148 -2.30 10.13 -6.49
C ASN A 148 -2.82 11.16 -7.49
N SER A 149 -3.88 11.90 -7.17
CA SER A 149 -4.42 12.96 -8.02
C SER A 149 -3.55 14.23 -8.04
N THR A 150 -2.80 14.50 -6.97
CA THR A 150 -2.01 15.74 -6.82
C THR A 150 -0.59 15.59 -7.37
N VAL A 151 0.12 14.52 -6.98
CA VAL A 151 1.53 14.32 -7.35
C VAL A 151 1.72 13.28 -8.45
N GLY A 152 0.64 12.68 -8.92
CA GLY A 152 0.63 11.64 -9.94
C GLY A 152 0.82 10.23 -9.35
N CYS A 153 0.33 9.24 -10.12
CA CYS A 153 0.26 7.84 -9.71
C CYS A 153 1.63 7.27 -9.28
N ALA A 154 2.69 7.49 -10.05
CA ALA A 154 4.00 6.90 -9.77
C ALA A 154 4.57 7.36 -8.42
N ILE A 155 4.43 8.63 -8.07
CA ILE A 155 4.92 9.18 -6.79
C ILE A 155 4.01 8.73 -5.64
N GLY A 156 2.69 8.88 -5.79
CA GLY A 156 1.71 8.51 -4.77
C GLY A 156 1.79 7.02 -4.40
N MET A 157 1.89 6.14 -5.39
CA MET A 157 2.06 4.69 -5.20
C MET A 157 3.40 4.34 -4.53
N SER A 158 4.47 5.04 -4.89
CA SER A 158 5.79 4.79 -4.26
C SER A 158 5.80 5.17 -2.79
N LEU A 159 5.18 6.29 -2.43
CA LEU A 159 5.01 6.70 -1.04
C LEU A 159 4.12 5.73 -0.26
N ASN A 160 3.11 5.18 -0.91
CA ASN A 160 2.26 4.18 -0.27
C ASN A 160 3.06 2.95 0.21
N VAL A 161 4.11 2.51 -0.51
CA VAL A 161 4.94 1.38 -0.08
C VAL A 161 5.59 1.58 1.30
N THR A 162 5.72 2.82 1.76
CA THR A 162 6.24 3.11 3.10
C THR A 162 5.38 2.53 4.23
N TYR A 163 4.15 2.05 3.93
CA TYR A 163 3.31 1.36 4.92
C TYR A 163 4.02 0.18 5.58
N ALA A 164 4.92 -0.49 4.86
CA ALA A 164 5.71 -1.60 5.40
C ALA A 164 6.61 -1.14 6.55
N PHE A 165 7.24 0.03 6.43
CA PHE A 165 8.03 0.64 7.51
C PHE A 165 7.16 1.03 8.70
N TRP A 166 6.05 1.73 8.48
CA TRP A 166 5.16 2.19 9.54
C TRP A 166 4.52 1.03 10.29
N GLY A 167 4.11 -0.03 9.56
CA GLY A 167 3.56 -1.24 10.16
C GLY A 167 4.54 -1.91 11.12
N VAL A 168 5.80 -2.06 10.72
CA VAL A 168 6.85 -2.60 11.58
C VAL A 168 7.12 -1.70 12.80
N LEU A 169 7.20 -0.39 12.59
CA LEU A 169 7.41 0.56 13.69
C LEU A 169 6.31 0.44 14.75
N PHE A 170 5.06 0.37 14.33
CA PHE A 170 3.94 0.19 15.26
C PHE A 170 3.96 -1.18 15.94
N CYS A 171 4.35 -2.25 15.23
CA CYS A 171 4.52 -3.57 15.84
C CYS A 171 5.60 -3.55 16.94
N ILE A 172 6.70 -2.85 16.74
CA ILE A 172 7.74 -2.67 17.75
C ILE A 172 7.22 -1.89 18.95
N LEU A 173 6.57 -0.74 18.70
CA LEU A 173 6.13 0.18 19.76
C LEU A 173 4.97 -0.36 20.60
N PHE A 174 3.99 -1.02 19.96
CA PHE A 174 2.75 -1.44 20.64
C PHE A 174 2.70 -2.93 20.96
N LEU A 175 3.38 -3.77 20.17
CA LEU A 175 3.36 -5.22 20.36
C LEU A 175 4.68 -5.76 20.92
N GLY A 176 5.68 -4.91 21.16
CA GLY A 176 6.97 -5.32 21.71
C GLY A 176 7.76 -6.27 20.80
N GLN A 177 7.55 -6.22 19.48
CA GLN A 177 8.29 -7.09 18.57
C GLN A 177 9.80 -6.80 18.63
N PRO A 178 10.65 -7.85 18.62
CA PRO A 178 12.09 -7.65 18.65
C PRO A 178 12.58 -6.99 17.36
N VAL A 179 13.49 -6.04 17.51
CA VAL A 179 14.14 -5.36 16.38
C VAL A 179 15.21 -6.30 15.80
N THR A 180 15.03 -6.71 14.55
CA THR A 180 16.01 -7.52 13.82
C THR A 180 16.83 -6.66 12.86
N THR A 181 18.01 -7.16 12.46
CA THR A 181 18.86 -6.46 11.49
C THR A 181 18.15 -6.24 10.16
N THR A 182 17.35 -7.21 9.71
CA THR A 182 16.55 -7.09 8.46
C THR A 182 15.51 -5.97 8.54
N ILE A 183 14.88 -5.79 9.70
CA ILE A 183 13.95 -4.69 9.94
C ILE A 183 14.67 -3.34 9.83
N VAL A 184 15.80 -3.17 10.48
CA VAL A 184 16.57 -1.92 10.45
C VAL A 184 17.05 -1.61 9.02
N VAL A 185 17.72 -2.57 8.38
CA VAL A 185 18.26 -2.37 7.02
C VAL A 185 17.14 -2.09 6.02
N GLY A 186 16.07 -2.89 6.02
CA GLY A 186 14.97 -2.70 5.09
C GLY A 186 14.22 -1.38 5.32
N SER A 187 14.08 -0.94 6.57
CA SER A 187 13.48 0.36 6.90
C SER A 187 14.30 1.53 6.35
N VAL A 188 15.63 1.47 6.52
CA VAL A 188 16.54 2.49 5.97
C VAL A 188 16.44 2.52 4.44
N VAL A 189 16.39 1.35 3.79
CA VAL A 189 16.25 1.24 2.33
C VAL A 189 14.91 1.83 1.85
N ILE A 190 13.80 1.59 2.56
CA ILE A 190 12.49 2.19 2.22
C ILE A 190 12.54 3.71 2.34
N ILE A 191 13.08 4.24 3.45
CA ILE A 191 13.17 5.68 3.67
C ILE A 191 14.01 6.33 2.57
N PHE A 192 15.16 5.72 2.22
CA PHE A 192 16.01 6.21 1.14
C PHE A 192 15.29 6.20 -0.21
N GLY A 193 14.55 5.12 -0.53
CA GLY A 193 13.71 5.03 -1.72
C GLY A 193 12.63 6.12 -1.76
N ALA A 194 11.95 6.38 -0.65
CA ALA A 194 10.94 7.43 -0.54
C ALA A 194 11.55 8.84 -0.77
N ILE A 195 12.73 9.09 -0.22
CA ILE A 195 13.48 10.34 -0.47
C ILE A 195 13.82 10.49 -1.96
N LEU A 196 14.32 9.42 -2.60
CA LEU A 196 14.62 9.44 -4.04
C LEU A 196 13.38 9.76 -4.89
N VAL A 197 12.21 9.29 -4.49
CA VAL A 197 10.95 9.57 -5.22
C VAL A 197 10.52 11.02 -5.05
N THR A 198 10.58 11.55 -3.83
CA THR A 198 9.96 12.83 -3.47
C THR A 198 10.88 14.03 -3.60
N MET A 199 12.15 13.86 -3.27
CA MET A 199 13.11 14.97 -3.23
C MET A 199 14.02 14.97 -4.46
N ASN A 200 14.12 16.11 -5.13
CA ASN A 200 15.15 16.31 -6.14
C ASN A 200 16.42 16.86 -5.46
N PRO A 201 17.52 16.08 -5.37
CA PRO A 201 18.75 16.55 -4.74
C PRO A 201 19.28 17.84 -5.34
N LEU A 202 19.00 18.09 -6.62
CA LEU A 202 19.42 19.31 -7.31
C LEU A 202 18.70 20.57 -6.81
N ASP A 203 17.52 20.42 -6.20
CA ASP A 203 16.78 21.57 -5.66
C ASP A 203 17.40 22.08 -4.34
N PHE A 204 18.18 21.25 -3.64
CA PHE A 204 18.97 21.68 -2.49
C PHE A 204 20.15 22.57 -2.88
N PHE A 205 20.70 22.37 -4.06
CA PHE A 205 21.83 23.15 -4.56
C PHE A 205 21.41 24.44 -5.29
N LYS A 206 20.15 24.55 -5.74
CA LYS A 206 19.60 25.76 -6.38
C LYS A 206 19.18 26.86 -5.40
N LYS A 207 19.09 26.58 -4.11
CA LYS A 207 18.67 27.54 -3.06
C LYS A 207 19.76 28.53 -2.62
N GLY A 208 20.89 28.57 -3.32
CA GLY A 208 22.00 29.47 -3.02
C GLY A 208 22.12 30.70 -3.95
N GLU A 209 21.17 30.86 -4.90
CA GLU A 209 21.15 32.02 -5.79
C GLU A 209 19.84 32.81 -5.59
N VAL A 210 19.76 33.57 -4.50
CA VAL A 210 18.85 34.71 -4.32
C VAL A 210 19.65 35.86 -3.73
#